data_ec87aeb08be0f63d1e0fc81df62081f1
#
_entry.id   ec87aeb08be0f63d1e0fc81df62081f1
#
_cell.length_a   1.000
_cell.length_b   1.000
_cell.length_c   1.000
_cell.angle_alpha   90.00
_cell.angle_beta   90.00
_cell.angle_gamma   90.00
#
_symmetry.space_group_name_H-M   'P 1'
#
loop_
_entity.id
_entity.type
_entity.pdbx_description
1 polymer ?
#
loop_
_entity_poly.entity_id
_entity_poly.type
_entity_poly.pdbx_seq_one_letter_code
_entity_poly.pdbx_strand_id
1 'polypeptide(L)'
;IYYGTEIAMEGAHDPDCRRCMPWSEIESDENQERIGTINRLIMLRRNEKTCRSPHFHFPNTYENGRCVEYVKIDEEGNKIEVLLNASNENVRVKGEGEILFARKFDGDILGANGTLIRKIGVTIQ
;
A
#
# COMPACT_ATOMS: atom_id res chain seq x y z
N ILE A 1 -0.26 12.82 -7.44
CA ILE A 1 0.38 12.90 -6.10
C ILE A 1 0.80 14.35 -5.87
N TYR A 2 0.41 14.91 -4.75
CA TYR A 2 0.78 16.27 -4.35
C TYR A 2 2.24 16.30 -3.86
N TYR A 3 2.95 17.39 -4.16
CA TYR A 3 4.37 17.51 -3.78
C TYR A 3 4.55 17.37 -2.26
N GLY A 4 5.64 16.73 -1.85
CA GLY A 4 5.95 16.48 -0.45
C GLY A 4 5.35 15.20 0.13
N THR A 5 4.41 14.56 -0.56
CA THR A 5 3.81 13.29 -0.11
C THR A 5 4.87 12.19 0.07
N GLU A 6 5.88 12.17 -0.80
CA GLU A 6 6.97 11.18 -0.79
C GLU A 6 7.85 11.25 0.45
N ILE A 7 7.82 12.36 1.18
CA ILE A 7 8.56 12.56 2.43
C ILE A 7 7.63 12.81 3.63
N ALA A 8 6.35 12.56 3.47
CA ALA A 8 5.34 12.82 4.50
C ALA A 8 5.38 14.26 5.02
N MET A 9 5.56 15.23 4.12
CA MET A 9 5.62 16.64 4.45
C MET A 9 4.35 17.09 5.16
N GLU A 10 4.50 17.80 6.27
CA GLU A 10 3.38 18.32 7.03
C GLU A 10 2.80 19.58 6.41
N GLY A 11 1.51 19.78 6.57
CA GLY A 11 0.80 20.97 6.17
C GLY A 11 -0.60 20.99 6.75
N ALA A 12 -1.01 22.13 7.26
CA ALA A 12 -2.35 22.35 7.77
C ALA A 12 -3.26 22.87 6.64
N HIS A 13 -4.37 23.48 7.01
CA HIS A 13 -5.32 24.04 6.06
C HIS A 13 -4.69 25.12 5.16
N ASP A 14 -5.20 25.26 3.95
CA ASP A 14 -4.72 26.25 2.96
C ASP A 14 -4.63 27.67 3.58
N PRO A 15 -3.52 28.44 3.42
CA PRO A 15 -2.39 28.21 2.53
C PRO A 15 -1.22 27.40 3.12
N ASP A 16 -1.28 26.94 4.35
CA ASP A 16 -0.19 26.25 5.03
C ASP A 16 0.24 24.95 4.29
N CYS A 17 -0.68 24.27 3.63
CA CYS A 17 -0.39 23.08 2.82
C CYS A 17 0.44 23.40 1.55
N ARG A 18 0.72 24.68 1.26
CA ARG A 18 1.56 25.13 0.15
C ARG A 18 2.94 25.57 0.62
N ARG A 19 3.47 24.96 1.65
CA ARG A 19 4.83 25.25 2.15
C ARG A 19 5.88 25.00 1.06
N CYS A 20 7.02 25.66 1.20
CA CYS A 20 8.16 25.40 0.32
C CYS A 20 8.65 23.96 0.50
N MET A 21 9.11 23.36 -0.60
CA MET A 21 9.70 22.01 -0.53
C MET A 21 10.93 22.03 0.36
N PRO A 22 11.00 21.16 1.40
CA PRO A 22 12.12 21.15 2.35
C PRO A 22 13.31 20.38 1.77
N TRP A 23 13.97 20.94 0.77
CA TRP A 23 15.05 20.29 0.03
C TRP A 23 16.18 19.78 0.92
N SER A 24 16.48 20.50 2.00
CA SER A 24 17.52 20.08 2.96
C SER A 24 17.17 18.84 3.76
N GLU A 25 15.89 18.53 3.90
CA GLU A 25 15.41 17.37 4.69
C GLU A 25 15.28 16.10 3.84
N ILE A 26 15.32 16.22 2.52
CA ILE A 26 15.14 15.08 1.61
C ILE A 26 16.26 14.05 1.79
N GLU A 27 17.47 14.51 2.06
CA GLU A 27 18.66 13.66 2.22
C GLU A 27 18.69 12.84 3.51
N SER A 28 17.76 13.06 4.46
CA SER A 28 17.72 12.27 5.68
C SER A 28 17.41 10.80 5.37
N ASP A 29 17.97 9.88 6.16
CA ASP A 29 17.76 8.43 5.97
C ASP A 29 16.27 8.06 5.99
N GLU A 30 15.51 8.67 6.90
CA GLU A 30 14.06 8.45 7.01
C GLU A 30 13.32 8.87 5.74
N ASN A 31 13.65 10.04 5.18
CA ASN A 31 13.01 10.52 3.96
C ASN A 31 13.46 9.74 2.73
N GLN A 32 14.70 9.31 2.67
CA GLN A 32 15.18 8.43 1.60
C GLN A 32 14.47 7.07 1.62
N GLU A 33 14.20 6.53 2.80
CA GLU A 33 13.40 5.30 2.94
C GLU A 33 11.96 5.51 2.45
N ARG A 34 11.33 6.61 2.83
CA ARG A 34 9.97 6.96 2.36
C ARG A 34 9.91 7.12 0.83
N ILE A 35 10.86 7.83 0.25
CA ILE A 35 10.97 8.00 -1.20
C ILE A 35 11.14 6.64 -1.88
N GLY A 36 12.00 5.78 -1.35
CA GLY A 36 12.19 4.42 -1.86
C GLY A 36 10.91 3.60 -1.84
N THR A 37 10.13 3.70 -0.78
CA THR A 37 8.84 3.01 -0.65
C THR A 37 7.84 3.52 -1.69
N ILE A 38 7.71 4.83 -1.84
CA ILE A 38 6.81 5.44 -2.85
C ILE A 38 7.24 5.03 -4.25
N ASN A 39 8.53 5.05 -4.55
CA ASN A 39 9.05 4.62 -5.86
C ASN A 39 8.68 3.16 -6.17
N ARG A 40 8.82 2.26 -5.20
CA ARG A 40 8.42 0.86 -5.37
C ARG A 40 6.93 0.71 -5.66
N LEU A 41 6.09 1.47 -4.97
CA LEU A 41 4.64 1.45 -5.21
C LEU A 41 4.27 2.03 -6.57
N ILE A 42 4.94 3.10 -7.00
CA ILE A 42 4.76 3.68 -8.35
C ILE A 42 5.15 2.65 -9.42
N MET A 43 6.29 2.00 -9.27
CA MET A 43 6.76 0.99 -10.23
C MET A 43 5.83 -0.23 -10.25
N LEU A 44 5.34 -0.66 -9.09
CA LEU A 44 4.35 -1.72 -9.01
C LEU A 44 3.09 -1.36 -9.83
N ARG A 45 2.55 -0.17 -9.63
CA ARG A 45 1.38 0.29 -10.38
C ARG A 45 1.65 0.37 -11.89
N ARG A 46 2.84 0.76 -12.29
CA ARG A 46 3.23 0.84 -13.71
C ARG A 46 3.40 -0.55 -14.35
N ASN A 47 3.97 -1.49 -13.61
CA ASN A 47 4.29 -2.82 -14.12
C ASN A 47 3.11 -3.80 -14.04
N GLU A 48 2.20 -3.60 -13.09
CA GLU A 48 1.04 -4.47 -12.86
C GLU A 48 -0.24 -3.80 -13.41
N LYS A 49 -0.68 -4.27 -14.57
CA LYS A 49 -1.89 -3.78 -15.23
C LYS A 49 -3.11 -3.81 -14.31
N THR A 50 -3.26 -4.87 -13.52
CA THR A 50 -4.39 -5.04 -12.60
C THR A 50 -4.47 -3.92 -11.56
N CYS A 51 -3.33 -3.37 -11.13
CA CYS A 51 -3.30 -2.22 -10.21
C CYS A 51 -3.97 -0.97 -10.79
N ARG A 52 -4.03 -0.87 -12.11
CA ARG A 52 -4.64 0.28 -12.82
C ARG A 52 -6.09 0.05 -13.20
N SER A 53 -6.64 -1.12 -12.90
CA SER A 53 -8.05 -1.41 -13.19
C SER A 53 -8.97 -0.46 -12.41
N PRO A 54 -10.05 0.04 -13.03
CA PRO A 54 -11.06 0.80 -12.32
C PRO A 54 -12.01 -0.08 -11.49
N HIS A 55 -11.98 -1.40 -11.69
CA HIS A 55 -12.86 -2.34 -11.02
C HIS A 55 -12.26 -2.85 -9.72
N PHE A 56 -12.95 -2.67 -8.63
CA PHE A 56 -12.53 -3.17 -7.32
C PHE A 56 -13.74 -3.44 -6.41
N HIS A 57 -13.52 -4.24 -5.39
CA HIS A 57 -14.52 -4.50 -4.36
C HIS A 57 -13.85 -4.68 -3.00
N PHE A 58 -14.65 -4.61 -1.94
CA PHE A 58 -14.23 -4.81 -0.56
C PHE A 58 -14.76 -6.17 -0.07
N PRO A 59 -13.90 -7.22 0.03
CA PRO A 59 -14.36 -8.56 0.41
C PRO A 59 -14.86 -8.68 1.85
N ASN A 60 -14.42 -7.78 2.74
CA ASN A 60 -14.80 -7.76 4.15
C ASN A 60 -14.43 -9.06 4.89
N THR A 61 -13.23 -9.57 4.62
CA THR A 61 -12.71 -10.82 5.23
C THR A 61 -12.32 -10.65 6.69
N TYR A 62 -11.85 -9.43 7.04
CA TYR A 62 -11.31 -9.11 8.36
C TYR A 62 -12.34 -8.33 9.17
N GLU A 63 -12.72 -8.89 10.32
CA GLU A 63 -13.71 -8.31 11.21
C GLU A 63 -13.16 -7.11 11.98
N ASN A 64 -14.09 -6.30 12.54
CA ASN A 64 -13.82 -5.16 13.44
C ASN A 64 -13.10 -3.96 12.81
N GLY A 65 -13.09 -3.84 11.48
CA GLY A 65 -12.52 -2.68 10.80
C GLY A 65 -11.02 -2.48 11.03
N ARG A 66 -10.30 -3.50 11.48
CA ARG A 66 -8.86 -3.42 11.76
C ARG A 66 -8.02 -3.37 10.50
N CYS A 67 -8.45 -4.08 9.49
CA CYS A 67 -7.74 -4.18 8.22
C CYS A 67 -8.60 -3.62 7.09
N VAL A 68 -8.07 -2.63 6.40
CA VAL A 68 -8.67 -2.17 5.14
C VAL A 68 -8.26 -3.15 4.06
N GLU A 69 -9.23 -3.76 3.42
CA GLU A 69 -9.03 -4.78 2.41
C GLU A 69 -9.79 -4.40 1.14
N TYR A 70 -9.11 -4.40 0.02
CA TYR A 70 -9.78 -4.31 -1.26
C TYR A 70 -9.09 -5.18 -2.30
N VAL A 71 -9.85 -5.59 -3.31
CA VAL A 71 -9.37 -6.42 -4.43
C VAL A 71 -9.64 -5.68 -5.72
N LYS A 72 -8.60 -5.48 -6.51
CA LYS A 72 -8.70 -4.98 -7.88
C LYS A 72 -8.77 -6.16 -8.85
N ILE A 73 -9.63 -6.03 -9.84
CA ILE A 73 -9.87 -7.08 -10.83
C ILE A 73 -9.75 -6.45 -12.21
N ASP A 74 -8.95 -7.04 -13.08
CA ASP A 74 -8.87 -6.59 -14.47
C ASP A 74 -9.85 -7.34 -15.38
N GLU A 75 -9.89 -6.96 -16.66
CA GLU A 75 -10.79 -7.55 -17.66
C GLU A 75 -10.52 -9.02 -17.94
N GLU A 76 -9.31 -9.49 -17.64
CA GLU A 76 -8.90 -10.89 -17.83
C GLU A 76 -9.18 -11.75 -16.58
N GLY A 77 -9.70 -11.14 -15.51
CA GLY A 77 -10.01 -11.83 -14.26
C GLY A 77 -8.82 -11.93 -13.30
N ASN A 78 -7.69 -11.29 -13.60
CA ASN A 78 -6.57 -11.23 -12.67
C ASN A 78 -6.94 -10.35 -11.46
N LYS A 79 -6.50 -10.77 -10.28
CA LYS A 79 -6.84 -10.11 -9.01
C LYS A 79 -5.60 -9.71 -8.24
N ILE A 80 -5.62 -8.49 -7.72
CA ILE A 80 -4.64 -8.00 -6.77
C ILE A 80 -5.38 -7.58 -5.50
N GLU A 81 -4.96 -8.17 -4.39
CA GLU A 81 -5.46 -7.85 -3.06
C GLU A 81 -4.52 -6.86 -2.38
N VAL A 82 -5.11 -5.85 -1.75
CA VAL A 82 -4.39 -4.87 -0.93
C VAL A 82 -4.94 -4.94 0.49
N LEU A 83 -4.05 -5.16 1.44
CA LEU A 83 -4.34 -5.17 2.87
C LEU A 83 -3.56 -4.05 3.56
N LEU A 84 -4.27 -3.22 4.30
CA LEU A 84 -3.70 -2.15 5.11
C LEU A 84 -4.14 -2.37 6.56
N ASN A 85 -3.21 -2.72 7.42
CA ASN A 85 -3.50 -2.84 8.85
C ASN A 85 -3.43 -1.45 9.50
N ALA A 86 -4.57 -0.80 9.61
CA ALA A 86 -4.70 0.54 10.19
C ALA A 86 -4.87 0.51 11.72
N SER A 87 -4.57 -0.61 12.37
CA SER A 87 -4.70 -0.77 13.82
C SER A 87 -3.33 -0.83 14.51
N ASN A 88 -3.35 -0.80 15.84
CA ASN A 88 -2.17 -0.99 16.68
C ASN A 88 -1.90 -2.46 17.02
N GLU A 89 -2.68 -3.37 16.47
CA GLU A 89 -2.58 -4.79 16.76
C GLU A 89 -2.12 -5.57 15.54
N ASN A 90 -1.57 -6.74 15.76
CA ASN A 90 -1.21 -7.67 14.70
C ASN A 90 -2.48 -8.33 14.11
N VAL A 91 -2.47 -8.54 12.80
CA VAL A 91 -3.55 -9.21 12.09
C VAL A 91 -3.01 -10.46 11.41
N ARG A 92 -3.62 -11.62 11.67
CA ARG A 92 -3.30 -12.85 10.95
C ARG A 92 -3.90 -12.79 9.55
N VAL A 93 -3.05 -12.89 8.54
CA VAL A 93 -3.48 -12.84 7.14
C VAL A 93 -4.08 -14.18 6.73
N LYS A 94 -5.21 -14.12 6.04
CA LYS A 94 -5.94 -15.30 5.52
C LYS A 94 -5.64 -15.49 4.03
N GLY A 95 -5.63 -16.75 3.61
CA GLY A 95 -5.42 -17.10 2.21
C GLY A 95 -3.97 -16.99 1.77
N GLU A 96 -3.74 -17.22 0.50
CA GLU A 96 -2.42 -17.23 -0.12
C GLU A 96 -2.38 -16.35 -1.36
N GLY A 97 -1.19 -15.97 -1.78
CA GLY A 97 -0.97 -15.21 -2.99
C GLY A 97 0.50 -14.89 -3.21
N GLU A 98 0.81 -14.45 -4.42
CA GLU A 98 2.15 -13.98 -4.77
C GLU A 98 2.36 -12.56 -4.23
N ILE A 99 3.34 -12.39 -3.36
CA ILE A 99 3.65 -11.09 -2.75
C ILE A 99 4.29 -10.17 -3.77
N LEU A 100 3.67 -9.01 -4.01
CA LEU A 100 4.19 -7.95 -4.87
C LEU A 100 4.86 -6.83 -4.07
N PHE A 101 4.34 -6.56 -2.89
CA PHE A 101 4.87 -5.58 -1.95
C PHE A 101 4.46 -5.98 -0.54
N ALA A 102 5.37 -5.88 0.40
CA ALA A 102 5.07 -6.13 1.80
C ALA A 102 5.87 -5.18 2.70
N ARG A 103 5.22 -4.72 3.75
CA ARG A 103 5.83 -3.94 4.82
C ARG A 103 5.24 -4.42 6.13
N LYS A 104 6.11 -4.74 7.10
CA LYS A 104 5.72 -5.28 8.41
C LYS A 104 4.89 -6.57 8.32
N PHE A 105 5.25 -7.43 7.39
CA PHE A 105 4.65 -8.73 7.19
C PHE A 105 5.73 -9.82 7.28
N ASP A 106 5.49 -10.85 8.09
CA ASP A 106 6.46 -11.94 8.33
C ASP A 106 6.14 -13.23 7.54
N GLY A 107 5.11 -13.21 6.71
CA GLY A 107 4.60 -14.37 5.98
C GLY A 107 3.29 -14.93 6.54
N ASP A 108 2.90 -14.51 7.73
CA ASP A 108 1.68 -14.96 8.43
C ASP A 108 0.95 -13.78 9.10
N ILE A 109 1.70 -12.92 9.78
CA ILE A 109 1.17 -11.80 10.57
C ILE A 109 1.51 -10.48 9.90
N LEU A 110 0.49 -9.65 9.69
CA LEU A 110 0.63 -8.26 9.27
C LEU A 110 0.64 -7.38 10.52
N GLY A 111 1.78 -6.77 10.80
CA GLY A 111 1.97 -5.91 11.97
C GLY A 111 1.19 -4.60 11.88
N ALA A 112 1.15 -3.87 12.99
CA ALA A 112 0.51 -2.56 13.08
C ALA A 112 1.06 -1.62 12.00
N ASN A 113 0.17 -0.93 11.29
CA ASN A 113 0.49 -0.03 10.17
C ASN A 113 1.21 -0.74 9.00
N GLY A 114 1.09 -2.05 8.92
CA GLY A 114 1.66 -2.86 7.85
C GLY A 114 0.84 -2.83 6.58
N THR A 115 1.50 -3.14 5.47
CA THR A 115 0.88 -3.21 4.15
C THR A 115 1.26 -4.51 3.46
N LEU A 116 0.29 -5.15 2.80
CA LEU A 116 0.52 -6.32 1.98
C LEU A 116 -0.23 -6.16 0.66
N ILE A 117 0.48 -6.31 -0.44
CA ILE A 117 -0.09 -6.32 -1.79
C ILE A 117 0.33 -7.62 -2.46
N ARG A 118 -0.64 -8.39 -2.93
CA ARG A 118 -0.36 -9.71 -3.54
C ARG A 118 -1.34 -10.05 -4.65
N LYS A 119 -0.87 -10.87 -5.59
CA LYS A 119 -1.75 -11.51 -6.58
C LYS A 119 -2.45 -12.67 -5.91
N ILE A 120 -3.77 -12.76 -6.06
CA ILE A 120 -4.60 -13.84 -5.52
C ILE A 120 -5.34 -14.57 -6.64
N GLY A 121 -5.85 -15.75 -6.32
CA GLY A 121 -6.62 -16.55 -7.30
C GLY A 121 -5.78 -17.15 -8.42
N VAL A 122 -4.45 -17.11 -8.30
CA VAL A 122 -3.57 -17.84 -9.23
C VAL A 122 -3.58 -19.30 -8.82
N THR A 123 -4.17 -20.14 -9.65
CA THR A 123 -4.06 -21.58 -9.48
C THR A 123 -2.64 -21.98 -9.83
N ILE A 124 -1.84 -22.31 -8.83
CA ILE A 124 -0.53 -22.92 -9.05
C ILE A 124 -0.79 -24.35 -9.51
N GLN A 125 -0.55 -24.58 -10.79
CA GLN A 125 -0.54 -25.92 -11.34
C GLN A 125 0.84 -26.54 -11.17
#